data_ce5c94de4fe0001ed8c9f4964ea1a184
#
_entry.id   ce5c94de4fe0001ed8c9f4964ea1a184
#
_cell.length_a   1.000
_cell.length_b   1.000
_cell.length_c   1.000
_cell.angle_alpha   90.00
_cell.angle_beta   90.00
_cell.angle_gamma   90.00
#
_symmetry.space_group_name_H-M   'P 1'
#
loop_
_entity.id
_entity.type
_entity.pdbx_description
1 polymer ?
#
loop_
_entity_poly.entity_id
_entity_poly.type
_entity_poly.pdbx_seq_one_letter_code
_entity_poly.pdbx_strand_id
1 'polypeptide(L)'
;MRPTEPVKETMTMAHSRWEDVKAGRPQPSPEERAGIEQDFALGQLIYDLRTEAGLSQRELAERMGTTQSVISRLEEGGGANNRLDTLARVATALGRHLVVSFPEKVPTHLKDAVQVA
;
A
#
# COMPACT_ATOMS: atom_id res chain seq x y z
N MET A 1 -3.65 -35.18 -30.06
CA MET A 1 -4.28 -34.09 -29.81
C MET A 1 -3.75 -33.55 -28.53
N ARG A 2 -4.17 -32.56 -28.27
CA ARG A 2 -3.80 -31.77 -27.15
C ARG A 2 -4.81 -31.88 -26.08
N PRO A 3 -5.02 -33.04 -25.52
CA PRO A 3 -6.09 -33.20 -24.57
C PRO A 3 -5.90 -32.35 -23.35
N THR A 4 -4.68 -32.26 -22.91
CA THR A 4 -4.46 -31.35 -21.81
C THR A 4 -4.39 -29.93 -22.35
N GLU A 5 -4.18 -29.82 -23.61
CA GLU A 5 -4.03 -28.51 -24.17
C GLU A 5 -5.30 -27.70 -24.22
N PRO A 6 -6.49 -28.29 -24.38
CA PRO A 6 -7.69 -27.48 -24.27
C PRO A 6 -7.76 -26.69 -22.99
N VAL A 7 -7.49 -27.35 -21.87
CA VAL A 7 -7.50 -26.63 -20.60
C VAL A 7 -6.34 -25.66 -20.54
N LYS A 8 -5.20 -26.12 -20.95
CA LYS A 8 -4.01 -25.32 -20.99
C LYS A 8 -4.20 -24.11 -21.90
N GLU A 9 -4.81 -24.37 -23.06
CA GLU A 9 -5.05 -23.31 -23.99
C GLU A 9 -6.05 -22.30 -23.46
N THR A 10 -7.06 -22.76 -22.77
CA THR A 10 -8.03 -21.87 -22.17
C THR A 10 -7.36 -20.97 -21.16
N MET A 11 -6.52 -21.54 -20.32
CA MET A 11 -5.78 -20.77 -19.35
C MET A 11 -4.80 -19.82 -20.04
N THR A 12 -4.19 -20.31 -21.10
CA THR A 12 -3.26 -19.50 -21.87
C THR A 12 -3.96 -18.32 -22.51
N MET A 13 -5.17 -18.57 -23.05
CA MET A 13 -5.92 -17.48 -23.64
C MET A 13 -6.32 -16.43 -22.63
N ALA A 14 -6.76 -16.86 -21.47
CA ALA A 14 -7.08 -15.93 -20.40
C ALA A 14 -5.83 -15.16 -19.98
N HIS A 15 -4.73 -15.85 -19.89
CA HIS A 15 -3.46 -15.23 -19.58
C HIS A 15 -3.04 -14.25 -20.68
N SER A 16 -3.22 -14.65 -21.93
CA SER A 16 -2.88 -13.80 -23.05
C SER A 16 -3.70 -12.53 -23.08
N ARG A 17 -4.98 -12.62 -22.76
CA ARG A 17 -5.83 -11.44 -22.68
C ARG A 17 -5.33 -10.50 -21.59
N TRP A 18 -4.98 -11.06 -20.47
CA TRP A 18 -4.41 -10.27 -19.38
C TRP A 18 -3.09 -9.62 -19.81
N GLU A 19 -2.24 -10.41 -20.46
CA GLU A 19 -0.97 -9.89 -20.95
C GLU A 19 -1.18 -8.81 -22.01
N ASP A 20 -2.15 -8.98 -22.87
CA ASP A 20 -2.47 -7.98 -23.88
C ASP A 20 -2.95 -6.68 -23.24
N VAL A 21 -3.82 -6.79 -22.26
CA VAL A 21 -4.31 -5.64 -21.52
C VAL A 21 -3.15 -4.95 -20.81
N LYS A 22 -2.33 -5.74 -20.18
CA LYS A 22 -1.16 -5.24 -19.48
C LYS A 22 -0.16 -4.58 -20.43
N ALA A 23 0.08 -5.23 -21.55
CA ALA A 23 1.01 -4.70 -22.55
C ALA A 23 0.46 -3.46 -23.24
N GLY A 24 -0.85 -3.36 -23.37
CA GLY A 24 -1.48 -2.19 -23.97
C GLY A 24 -1.51 -0.98 -23.07
N ARG A 25 -1.19 -1.14 -21.80
CA ARG A 25 -1.12 -0.01 -20.89
C ARG A 25 0.25 0.64 -20.98
N PRO A 26 0.30 1.97 -20.84
CA PRO A 26 1.59 2.61 -20.65
C PRO A 26 2.25 2.04 -19.40
N GLN A 27 3.52 1.78 -19.46
CA GLN A 27 4.25 1.37 -18.29
C GLN A 27 4.39 2.57 -17.36
N PRO A 28 4.32 2.38 -16.05
CA PRO A 28 4.48 3.49 -15.13
C PRO A 28 5.90 4.07 -15.24
N SER A 29 5.99 5.38 -15.12
CA SER A 29 7.27 6.06 -15.11
C SER A 29 8.07 5.66 -13.87
N PRO A 30 9.39 5.93 -13.84
CA PRO A 30 10.15 5.69 -12.61
C PRO A 30 9.58 6.41 -11.40
N GLU A 31 9.07 7.62 -11.57
CA GLU A 31 8.44 8.35 -10.47
C GLU A 31 7.16 7.68 -10.01
N GLU A 32 6.37 7.19 -10.94
CA GLU A 32 5.13 6.49 -10.59
C GLU A 32 5.42 5.19 -9.86
N ARG A 33 6.46 4.45 -10.30
CA ARG A 33 6.87 3.22 -9.61
C ARG A 33 7.35 3.51 -8.20
N ALA A 34 8.13 4.56 -8.04
CA ALA A 34 8.61 4.95 -6.73
C ALA A 34 7.44 5.30 -5.82
N GLY A 35 6.43 5.99 -6.36
CA GLY A 35 5.22 6.32 -5.62
C GLY A 35 4.47 5.08 -5.16
N ILE A 36 4.35 4.07 -6.03
CA ILE A 36 3.69 2.82 -5.68
C ILE A 36 4.46 2.11 -4.58
N GLU A 37 5.77 2.04 -4.68
CA GLU A 37 6.61 1.41 -3.67
C GLU A 37 6.49 2.13 -2.33
N GLN A 38 6.45 3.45 -2.34
CA GLN A 38 6.28 4.26 -1.13
C GLN A 38 4.93 4.02 -0.49
N ASP A 39 3.88 3.89 -1.29
CA ASP A 39 2.54 3.60 -0.80
C ASP A 39 2.49 2.23 -0.11
N PHE A 40 3.14 1.23 -0.69
CA PHE A 40 3.26 -0.08 -0.07
C PHE A 40 4.04 -0.01 1.24
N ALA A 41 5.14 0.72 1.25
CA ALA A 41 5.96 0.85 2.45
C ALA A 41 5.18 1.52 3.57
N LEU A 42 4.41 2.55 3.25
CA LEU A 42 3.59 3.25 4.23
C LEU A 42 2.46 2.35 4.74
N GLY A 43 1.82 1.62 3.83
CA GLY A 43 0.77 0.68 4.21
C GLY A 43 1.31 -0.41 5.13
N GLN A 44 2.50 -0.92 4.84
CA GLN A 44 3.14 -1.92 5.68
C GLN A 44 3.48 -1.36 7.05
N LEU A 45 3.94 -0.12 7.12
CA LEU A 45 4.21 0.53 8.40
C LEU A 45 2.93 0.64 9.22
N ILE A 46 1.84 1.06 8.62
CA ILE A 46 0.54 1.16 9.32
C ILE A 46 0.14 -0.21 9.85
N TYR A 47 0.25 -1.25 9.02
CA TYR A 47 -0.04 -2.61 9.43
C TYR A 47 0.80 -3.02 10.64
N ASP A 48 2.10 -2.80 10.56
CA ASP A 48 3.02 -3.19 11.61
C ASP A 48 2.71 -2.47 12.92
N LEU A 49 2.48 -1.17 12.86
CA LEU A 49 2.18 -0.40 14.05
C LEU A 49 0.84 -0.79 14.65
N ARG A 50 -0.14 -1.08 13.80
CA ARG A 50 -1.45 -1.53 14.27
C ARG A 50 -1.36 -2.88 14.97
N THR A 51 -0.67 -3.83 14.36
CA THR A 51 -0.54 -5.17 14.93
C THR A 51 0.31 -5.14 16.20
N GLU A 52 1.34 -4.31 16.23
CA GLU A 52 2.15 -4.11 17.44
C GLU A 52 1.30 -3.56 18.57
N ALA A 53 0.36 -2.69 18.27
CA ALA A 53 -0.57 -2.13 19.26
C ALA A 53 -1.67 -3.11 19.67
N GLY A 54 -1.74 -4.28 19.03
CA GLY A 54 -2.75 -5.27 19.34
C GLY A 54 -4.14 -4.93 18.83
N LEU A 55 -4.24 -4.09 17.82
CA LEU A 55 -5.51 -3.64 17.28
C LEU A 55 -5.85 -4.37 16.00
N SER A 56 -7.14 -4.71 15.83
CA SER A 56 -7.64 -5.16 14.55
C SER A 56 -7.86 -3.95 13.64
N GLN A 57 -8.04 -4.19 12.34
CA GLN A 57 -8.39 -3.12 11.41
C GLN A 57 -9.68 -2.41 11.84
N ARG A 58 -10.63 -3.19 12.31
CA ARG A 58 -11.91 -2.66 12.78
C ARG A 58 -11.72 -1.76 13.99
N GLU A 59 -10.92 -2.19 14.94
CA GLU A 59 -10.66 -1.41 16.14
C GLU A 59 -9.95 -0.10 15.82
N LEU A 60 -8.98 -0.14 14.91
CA LEU A 60 -8.31 1.08 14.47
C LEU A 60 -9.30 2.01 13.79
N ALA A 61 -10.15 1.45 12.91
CA ALA A 61 -11.18 2.25 12.23
C ALA A 61 -12.11 2.93 13.23
N GLU A 62 -12.54 2.21 14.25
CA GLU A 62 -13.38 2.77 15.29
C GLU A 62 -12.71 3.94 16.01
N ARG A 63 -11.44 3.79 16.34
CA ARG A 63 -10.67 4.86 16.98
C ARG A 63 -10.53 6.09 16.10
N MET A 64 -10.49 5.88 14.80
CA MET A 64 -10.36 6.97 13.84
C MET A 64 -11.71 7.56 13.41
N GLY A 65 -12.80 6.93 13.78
CA GLY A 65 -14.13 7.35 13.32
C GLY A 65 -14.32 7.09 11.83
N THR A 66 -13.76 6.01 11.32
CA THR A 66 -13.86 5.63 9.92
C THR A 66 -14.28 4.17 9.80
N THR A 67 -14.15 3.60 8.61
CA THR A 67 -14.56 2.22 8.34
C THR A 67 -13.35 1.31 8.18
N GLN A 68 -13.57 0.02 8.42
CA GLN A 68 -12.53 -0.99 8.21
C GLN A 68 -12.02 -0.97 6.77
N SER A 69 -12.90 -0.71 5.81
CA SER A 69 -12.50 -0.66 4.40
C SER A 69 -11.44 0.40 4.13
N VAL A 70 -11.53 1.54 4.81
CA VAL A 70 -10.54 2.60 4.69
C VAL A 70 -9.20 2.12 5.23
N ILE A 71 -9.18 1.47 6.38
CA ILE A 71 -7.95 0.96 6.97
C ILE A 71 -7.34 -0.12 6.08
N SER A 72 -8.17 -1.03 5.58
CA SER A 72 -7.71 -2.07 4.68
C SER A 72 -7.02 -1.49 3.45
N ARG A 73 -7.61 -0.46 2.86
CA ARG A 73 -7.02 0.20 1.68
C ARG A 73 -5.72 0.91 2.00
N LEU A 74 -5.66 1.55 3.16
CA LEU A 74 -4.42 2.21 3.59
C LEU A 74 -3.29 1.19 3.74
N GLU A 75 -3.57 0.04 4.32
CA GLU A 75 -2.57 -1.00 4.52
C GLU A 75 -2.19 -1.70 3.22
N GLU A 76 -3.08 -1.71 2.24
CA GLU A 76 -2.79 -2.28 0.93
C GLU A 76 -2.04 -1.32 0.01
N GLY A 77 -1.77 -0.12 0.46
CA GLY A 77 -1.06 0.86 -0.34
C GLY A 77 -1.97 1.63 -1.27
N GLY A 78 -3.20 1.89 -0.85
CA GLY A 78 -4.15 2.65 -1.64
C GLY A 78 -3.81 4.13 -1.69
N GLY A 79 -2.72 4.46 -2.35
CA GLY A 79 -1.99 5.70 -2.32
C GLY A 79 -2.74 7.00 -2.51
N ALA A 80 -3.90 6.97 -3.15
CA ALA A 80 -4.67 8.18 -3.37
C ALA A 80 -5.12 8.85 -2.06
N ASN A 81 -4.99 8.14 -0.95
CA ASN A 81 -5.50 8.60 0.34
C ASN A 81 -4.41 8.86 1.36
N ASN A 82 -3.15 8.93 0.91
CA ASN A 82 -2.03 9.20 1.82
C ASN A 82 -1.89 10.68 2.07
N ARG A 83 -2.95 11.28 2.59
CA ARG A 83 -2.93 12.69 2.95
C ARG A 83 -2.37 12.83 4.36
N LEU A 84 -1.70 13.95 4.59
CA LEU A 84 -1.08 14.19 5.90
C LEU A 84 -2.11 14.18 7.02
N ASP A 85 -3.29 14.71 6.79
CA ASP A 85 -4.34 14.72 7.80
C ASP A 85 -4.81 13.30 8.14
N THR A 86 -4.92 12.43 7.13
CA THR A 86 -5.27 11.03 7.34
C THR A 86 -4.18 10.32 8.13
N LEU A 87 -2.92 10.52 7.75
CA LEU A 87 -1.79 9.90 8.43
C LEU A 87 -1.67 10.39 9.87
N ALA A 88 -1.94 11.67 10.10
CA ALA A 88 -1.94 12.21 11.46
C ALA A 88 -3.03 11.56 12.31
N ARG A 89 -4.19 11.28 11.74
CA ARG A 89 -5.27 10.59 12.44
C ARG A 89 -4.89 9.15 12.77
N VAL A 90 -4.24 8.47 11.83
CA VAL A 90 -3.72 7.12 12.08
C VAL A 90 -2.75 7.15 13.25
N ALA A 91 -1.79 8.06 13.21
CA ALA A 91 -0.79 8.17 14.26
C ALA A 91 -1.46 8.41 15.62
N THR A 92 -2.37 9.36 15.69
CA THR A 92 -3.09 9.68 16.92
C THR A 92 -3.84 8.46 17.45
N ALA A 93 -4.53 7.74 16.58
CA ALA A 93 -5.28 6.55 16.96
C ALA A 93 -4.38 5.44 17.50
N LEU A 94 -3.12 5.41 17.06
CA LEU A 94 -2.12 4.45 17.50
C LEU A 94 -1.32 4.96 18.72
N GLY A 95 -1.65 6.15 19.23
CA GLY A 95 -0.90 6.73 20.34
C GLY A 95 0.48 7.21 19.92
N ARG A 96 0.65 7.57 18.67
CA ARG A 96 1.92 7.99 18.10
C ARG A 96 1.79 9.39 17.50
N HIS A 97 2.89 9.87 16.95
CA HIS A 97 2.95 11.20 16.33
C HIS A 97 3.41 11.05 14.87
N LEU A 98 2.83 11.87 14.01
CA LEU A 98 3.31 11.98 12.65
C LEU A 98 4.36 13.09 12.62
N VAL A 99 5.52 12.78 12.08
CA VAL A 99 6.60 13.74 11.91
C VAL A 99 6.99 13.76 10.43
N VAL A 100 7.08 14.95 9.87
CA VAL A 100 7.53 15.14 8.49
C VAL A 100 8.78 16.00 8.56
N SER A 101 9.83 15.60 7.87
CA SER A 101 11.07 16.34 7.87
C SER A 101 11.70 16.38 6.48
N PHE A 102 12.53 17.38 6.24
CA PHE A 102 13.23 17.55 4.96
C PHE A 102 14.74 17.62 5.23
N PRO A 103 15.35 16.52 5.63
CA PRO A 103 16.78 16.51 5.93
C PRO A 103 17.60 16.59 4.63
N GLU A 104 18.80 17.16 4.71
CA GLU A 104 19.71 17.18 3.56
C GLU A 104 20.14 15.78 3.17
N LYS A 105 20.30 14.90 4.15
CA LYS A 105 20.66 13.51 3.92
C LYS A 105 19.65 12.61 4.63
N VAL A 106 19.32 11.49 3.98
CA VAL A 106 18.39 10.54 4.58
C VAL A 106 19.05 9.90 5.79
N PRO A 107 18.44 9.99 6.97
CA PRO A 107 18.97 9.29 8.13
C PRO A 107 18.90 7.77 7.91
N THR A 108 19.95 7.06 8.32
CA THR A 108 20.04 5.62 8.06
C THR A 108 19.44 4.76 9.17
N HIS A 109 19.06 5.36 10.28
CA HIS A 109 18.63 4.63 11.47
C HIS A 109 17.29 5.10 12.02
N LEU A 110 16.37 5.43 11.14
CA LEU A 110 15.01 5.79 11.57
C LEU A 110 14.16 4.54 11.68
N LYS A 111 13.67 4.29 12.88
CA LYS A 111 12.69 3.24 13.11
C LYS A 111 11.31 3.79 12.84
N ASP A 112 10.42 2.91 12.34
CA ASP A 112 9.01 3.26 12.09
C ASP A 112 8.89 4.48 11.19
N ALA A 113 9.65 4.50 10.12
CA ALA A 113 9.68 5.64 9.21
C ALA A 113 9.65 5.16 7.76
N VAL A 114 9.11 6.01 6.90
CA VAL A 114 9.07 5.76 5.46
C VAL A 114 9.59 7.00 4.76
N GLN A 115 10.50 6.79 3.82
CA GLN A 115 11.00 7.85 2.96
C GLN A 115 10.09 7.97 1.75
N VAL A 116 9.53 9.14 1.52
CA VAL A 116 8.61 9.37 0.41
C VAL A 116 9.18 10.22 -0.71
N ALA A 117 10.40 10.70 -0.55
CA ALA A 117 11.06 11.44 -1.63
C ALA A 117 12.56 11.37 -1.53
#